data_06aa22029e1df46306c92fde93c4e187
#
_entry.id   06aa22029e1df46306c92fde93c4e187
#
_cell.length_a   1.000
_cell.length_b   1.000
_cell.length_c   1.000
_cell.angle_alpha   90.00
_cell.angle_beta   90.00
_cell.angle_gamma   90.00
#
_symmetry.space_group_name_H-M   'P 1'
#
loop_
_entity.id
_entity.type
_entity.pdbx_description
1 polymer ?
#
loop_
_entity_poly.entity_id
_entity_poly.type
_entity_poly.pdbx_seq_one_letter_code
_entity_poly.pdbx_strand_id
1 'polypeptide(L)'
;MSQRTIFIAAAALMFAATAWAHHNMSAIYDFNDRITMTGTLSKMDWRNPHIELIVDTKNGTEVQSWALEGPSPSFFRARDINRSDVEAALNKTVTADASRARDGSRAGLLRTMTLPDGKVISACPQNC
;
A
#
# COMPACT_ATOMS: atom_id res chain seq x y z
N MET A 1 -43.99 9.72 -6.63
CA MET A 1 -42.92 9.75 -5.60
C MET A 1 -42.70 11.18 -5.16
N SER A 2 -42.75 11.45 -3.87
CA SER A 2 -42.47 12.80 -3.36
C SER A 2 -40.97 13.09 -3.47
N GLN A 3 -40.59 14.38 -3.65
CA GLN A 3 -39.18 14.80 -3.70
C GLN A 3 -38.38 14.33 -2.48
N ARG A 4 -39.02 14.22 -1.29
CA ARG A 4 -38.40 13.70 -0.06
C ARG A 4 -37.98 12.25 -0.17
N THR A 5 -38.73 11.40 -0.87
CA THR A 5 -38.43 9.99 -1.08
C THR A 5 -37.22 9.81 -2.02
N ILE A 6 -37.06 10.71 -3.00
CA ILE A 6 -35.93 10.70 -3.94
C ILE A 6 -34.62 11.06 -3.23
N PHE A 7 -34.65 12.04 -2.32
CA PHE A 7 -33.45 12.43 -1.55
C PHE A 7 -32.97 11.35 -0.58
N ILE A 8 -33.88 10.61 0.05
CA ILE A 8 -33.53 9.50 0.94
C ILE A 8 -32.91 8.33 0.16
N ALA A 9 -33.43 8.01 -1.02
CA ALA A 9 -32.90 6.97 -1.88
C ALA A 9 -31.50 7.32 -2.43
N ALA A 10 -31.26 8.60 -2.79
CA ALA A 10 -29.96 9.07 -3.25
C ALA A 10 -28.90 9.06 -2.16
N ALA A 11 -29.27 9.41 -0.92
CA ALA A 11 -28.37 9.37 0.25
C ALA A 11 -27.98 7.91 0.60
N ALA A 12 -28.91 6.96 0.52
CA ALA A 12 -28.65 5.55 0.79
C ALA A 12 -27.70 4.93 -0.25
N LEU A 13 -27.79 5.35 -1.52
CA LEU A 13 -26.89 4.89 -2.58
C LEU A 13 -25.45 5.41 -2.42
N MET A 14 -25.25 6.61 -1.88
CA MET A 14 -23.92 7.15 -1.61
C MET A 14 -23.21 6.44 -0.45
N PHE A 15 -23.93 5.96 0.56
CA PHE A 15 -23.35 5.17 1.66
C PHE A 15 -22.96 3.75 1.24
N ALA A 16 -23.66 3.15 0.28
CA ALA A 16 -23.32 1.82 -0.22
C ALA A 16 -22.00 1.79 -1.02
N ALA A 17 -21.64 2.87 -1.71
CA ALA A 17 -20.41 2.94 -2.52
C ALA A 17 -19.12 2.92 -1.68
N THR A 18 -19.14 3.41 -0.44
CA THR A 18 -17.97 3.42 0.45
C THR A 18 -17.69 2.06 1.10
N ALA A 19 -18.71 1.21 1.26
CA ALA A 19 -18.54 -0.13 1.84
C ALA A 19 -17.81 -1.09 0.88
N TRP A 20 -17.91 -0.89 -0.43
CA TRP A 20 -17.25 -1.74 -1.44
C TRP A 20 -15.75 -1.52 -1.53
N ALA A 21 -15.26 -0.31 -1.23
CA ALA A 21 -13.83 0.00 -1.32
C ALA A 21 -12.99 -0.75 -0.25
N HIS A 22 -13.54 -1.00 0.94
CA HIS A 22 -12.84 -1.72 2.01
C HIS A 22 -12.80 -3.23 1.82
N HIS A 23 -13.74 -3.82 1.09
CA HIS A 23 -13.76 -5.26 0.82
C HIS A 23 -12.82 -5.68 -0.30
N ASN A 24 -12.28 -4.74 -1.07
CA ASN A 24 -11.50 -5.07 -2.27
C ASN A 24 -10.05 -5.50 -1.95
N MET A 25 -9.46 -5.05 -0.85
CA MET A 25 -8.06 -5.36 -0.51
C MET A 25 -7.86 -6.85 -0.17
N SER A 26 -8.78 -7.47 0.57
CA SER A 26 -8.72 -8.91 0.87
C SER A 26 -9.02 -9.80 -0.35
N ALA A 27 -9.67 -9.26 -1.37
CA ALA A 27 -9.86 -9.94 -2.65
C ALA A 27 -8.59 -9.92 -3.51
N ILE A 28 -7.76 -8.87 -3.38
CA ILE A 28 -6.53 -8.67 -4.15
C ILE A 28 -5.33 -9.30 -3.44
N TYR A 29 -5.22 -9.11 -2.11
CA TYR A 29 -4.06 -9.52 -1.32
C TYR A 29 -4.41 -10.63 -0.32
N ASP A 30 -3.50 -11.58 -0.14
CA ASP A 30 -3.62 -12.61 0.90
C ASP A 30 -2.92 -12.16 2.17
N PHE A 31 -3.70 -11.80 3.18
CA PHE A 31 -3.15 -11.34 4.47
C PHE A 31 -2.44 -12.43 5.27
N ASN A 32 -2.64 -13.70 4.90
CA ASN A 32 -1.96 -14.85 5.52
C ASN A 32 -0.68 -15.26 4.76
N ASP A 33 -0.53 -14.83 3.48
CA ASP A 33 0.69 -15.07 2.69
C ASP A 33 1.59 -13.84 2.77
N ARG A 34 2.57 -13.91 3.66
CA ARG A 34 3.54 -12.82 3.89
C ARG A 34 4.83 -13.08 3.14
N ILE A 35 5.36 -12.03 2.58
CA ILE A 35 6.66 -12.02 1.94
C ILE A 35 7.54 -10.92 2.55
N THR A 36 8.81 -11.26 2.80
CA THR A 36 9.82 -10.27 3.16
C THR A 36 10.86 -10.21 2.04
N MET A 37 11.21 -9.01 1.62
CA MET A 37 12.16 -8.79 0.55
C MET A 37 13.15 -7.68 0.90
N THR A 38 14.40 -7.88 0.50
CA THR A 38 15.43 -6.85 0.56
C THR A 38 15.88 -6.50 -0.85
N GLY A 39 15.87 -5.24 -1.19
CA GLY A 39 16.18 -4.76 -2.54
C GLY A 39 16.37 -3.26 -2.60
N THR A 40 16.49 -2.74 -3.81
CA THR A 40 16.62 -1.30 -4.06
C THR A 40 15.23 -0.68 -4.24
N LEU A 41 14.93 0.39 -3.51
CA LEU A 41 13.75 1.21 -3.76
C LEU A 41 13.98 2.01 -5.05
N SER A 42 13.47 1.54 -6.18
CA SER A 42 13.75 2.12 -7.49
C SER A 42 12.75 3.20 -7.91
N LYS A 43 11.52 3.13 -7.38
CA LYS A 43 10.46 4.10 -7.71
C LYS A 43 9.54 4.34 -6.53
N MET A 44 9.05 5.56 -6.43
CA MET A 44 8.03 5.97 -5.47
C MET A 44 6.95 6.79 -6.18
N ASP A 45 5.71 6.35 -6.08
CA ASP A 45 4.53 7.14 -6.40
C ASP A 45 3.81 7.49 -5.10
N TRP A 46 3.86 8.77 -4.71
CA TRP A 46 3.34 9.26 -3.43
C TRP A 46 2.10 10.10 -3.65
N ARG A 47 0.99 9.47 -4.03
CA ARG A 47 -0.29 10.11 -4.39
C ARG A 47 -1.48 9.47 -3.71
N ASN A 48 -2.60 10.21 -3.64
CA ASN A 48 -3.90 9.65 -3.30
C ASN A 48 -4.44 8.82 -4.49
N PRO A 49 -5.25 7.77 -4.22
CA PRO A 49 -5.72 7.31 -2.90
C PRO A 49 -4.70 6.44 -2.17
N HIS A 50 -3.75 5.81 -2.87
CA HIS A 50 -2.75 4.90 -2.33
C HIS A 50 -1.36 5.23 -2.89
N ILE A 51 -0.34 5.07 -2.06
CA ILE A 51 1.05 5.12 -2.55
C ILE A 51 1.42 3.80 -3.23
N GLU A 52 2.39 3.87 -4.14
CA GLU A 52 3.04 2.70 -4.71
C GLU A 52 4.55 2.84 -4.62
N LEU A 53 5.22 1.79 -4.17
CA LEU A 53 6.68 1.69 -4.09
C LEU A 53 7.15 0.51 -4.93
N ILE A 54 8.18 0.71 -5.75
CA ILE A 54 8.81 -0.38 -6.50
C ILE A 54 10.12 -0.76 -5.82
N VAL A 55 10.22 -2.03 -5.42
CA VAL A 55 11.44 -2.61 -4.85
C VAL A 55 12.01 -3.63 -5.81
N ASP A 56 13.21 -3.36 -6.30
CA ASP A 56 13.95 -4.23 -7.20
C ASP A 56 14.81 -5.21 -6.39
N THR A 57 14.47 -6.48 -6.45
CA THR A 57 15.23 -7.57 -5.83
C THR A 57 16.07 -8.28 -6.87
N LYS A 58 17.10 -9.03 -6.43
CA LYS A 58 17.93 -9.85 -7.28
C LYS A 58 17.63 -11.33 -7.05
N ASN A 59 17.42 -12.06 -8.13
CA ASN A 59 17.39 -13.52 -8.14
C ASN A 59 18.50 -14.00 -9.10
N GLY A 60 19.69 -14.30 -8.54
CA GLY A 60 20.90 -14.49 -9.34
C GLY A 60 21.28 -13.21 -10.08
N THR A 61 21.28 -13.25 -11.42
CA THR A 61 21.56 -12.10 -12.29
C THR A 61 20.29 -11.36 -12.73
N GLU A 62 19.11 -11.93 -12.47
CA GLU A 62 17.83 -11.35 -12.85
C GLU A 62 17.37 -10.32 -11.81
N VAL A 63 16.92 -9.15 -12.30
CA VAL A 63 16.24 -8.16 -11.48
C VAL A 63 14.73 -8.43 -11.51
N GLN A 64 14.12 -8.50 -10.35
CA GLN A 64 12.68 -8.70 -10.17
C GLN A 64 12.08 -7.50 -9.44
N SER A 65 11.22 -6.76 -10.14
CA SER A 65 10.55 -5.60 -9.60
C SER A 65 9.26 -6.00 -8.89
N TRP A 66 9.12 -5.59 -7.63
CA TRP A 66 7.93 -5.78 -6.81
C TRP A 66 7.18 -4.47 -6.63
N ALA A 67 5.90 -4.45 -7.00
CA ALA A 67 5.01 -3.32 -6.78
C ALA A 67 4.32 -3.45 -5.40
N LEU A 68 4.62 -2.54 -4.50
CA LEU A 68 4.08 -2.53 -3.14
C LEU A 68 3.11 -1.37 -2.98
N GLU A 69 1.82 -1.70 -2.82
CA GLU A 69 0.76 -0.73 -2.54
C GLU A 69 0.71 -0.43 -1.04
N GLY A 70 0.60 0.84 -0.69
CA GLY A 70 0.42 1.31 0.69
C GLY A 70 -0.80 2.21 0.84
N PRO A 71 -1.13 2.62 2.07
CA PRO A 71 -2.22 3.55 2.33
C PRO A 71 -1.95 4.94 1.74
N SER A 72 -2.88 5.86 1.92
CA SER A 72 -2.76 7.22 1.41
C SER A 72 -1.62 8.01 2.06
N PRO A 73 -1.09 9.06 1.42
CA PRO A 73 -0.11 9.96 2.02
C PRO A 73 -0.55 10.56 3.36
N SER A 74 -1.85 10.81 3.55
CA SER A 74 -2.39 11.35 4.81
C SER A 74 -2.28 10.37 5.97
N PHE A 75 -2.39 9.06 5.70
CA PHE A 75 -2.18 8.00 6.69
C PHE A 75 -0.76 8.06 7.28
N PHE A 76 0.24 8.26 6.42
CA PHE A 76 1.64 8.34 6.83
C PHE A 76 1.92 9.63 7.60
N ARG A 77 1.43 10.79 7.13
CA ARG A 77 1.59 12.07 7.84
C ARG A 77 1.03 12.04 9.25
N ALA A 78 -0.11 11.39 9.46
CA ALA A 78 -0.70 11.24 10.80
C ALA A 78 0.17 10.40 11.76
N ARG A 79 1.28 9.81 11.26
CA ARG A 79 2.23 8.98 12.01
C ARG A 79 3.66 9.51 11.93
N ASP A 80 3.81 10.79 11.63
CA ASP A 80 5.09 11.48 11.47
C ASP A 80 6.03 10.82 10.43
N ILE A 81 5.43 10.21 9.40
CA ILE A 81 6.15 9.67 8.25
C ILE A 81 5.88 10.61 7.07
N ASN A 82 6.92 11.29 6.62
CA ASN A 82 6.83 12.26 5.54
C ASN A 82 7.28 11.65 4.22
N ARG A 83 6.81 12.24 3.13
CA ARG A 83 7.29 11.89 1.78
C ARG A 83 8.82 11.93 1.69
N SER A 84 9.46 12.93 2.29
CA SER A 84 10.91 13.10 2.27
C SER A 84 11.67 11.94 2.92
N ASP A 85 11.10 11.27 3.92
CA ASP A 85 11.74 10.10 4.56
C ASP A 85 11.91 8.97 3.55
N VAL A 86 10.86 8.69 2.78
CA VAL A 86 10.87 7.62 1.76
C VAL A 86 11.64 8.06 0.51
N GLU A 87 11.52 9.32 0.11
CA GLU A 87 12.25 9.90 -1.03
C GLU A 87 13.78 9.84 -0.82
N ALA A 88 14.25 10.04 0.42
CA ALA A 88 15.66 9.89 0.78
C ALA A 88 16.18 8.43 0.65
N ALA A 89 15.29 7.45 0.61
CA ALA A 89 15.62 6.04 0.40
C ALA A 89 15.64 5.61 -1.08
N LEU A 90 15.27 6.48 -2.02
CA LEU A 90 15.32 6.18 -3.46
C LEU A 90 16.75 5.78 -3.87
N ASN A 91 16.82 4.74 -4.71
CA ASN A 91 18.05 4.11 -5.18
C ASN A 91 18.94 3.51 -4.09
N LYS A 92 18.39 3.29 -2.89
CA LYS A 92 19.09 2.67 -1.76
C LYS A 92 18.42 1.37 -1.35
N THR A 93 19.14 0.55 -0.59
CA THR A 93 18.62 -0.73 -0.07
C THR A 93 17.58 -0.49 1.02
N VAL A 94 16.45 -1.16 0.88
CA VAL A 94 15.37 -1.23 1.87
C VAL A 94 15.00 -2.68 2.13
N THR A 95 14.35 -2.95 3.26
CA THR A 95 13.72 -4.24 3.54
C THR A 95 12.23 -4.02 3.74
N ALA A 96 11.41 -4.69 2.94
CA ALA A 96 9.96 -4.58 2.98
C ALA A 96 9.30 -5.89 3.39
N ASP A 97 8.28 -5.81 4.23
CA ASP A 97 7.34 -6.88 4.55
C ASP A 97 5.97 -6.55 3.93
N ALA A 98 5.39 -7.50 3.21
CA ALA A 98 4.15 -7.28 2.47
C ALA A 98 3.26 -8.54 2.48
N SER A 99 1.96 -8.33 2.27
CA SER A 99 1.00 -9.41 1.97
C SER A 99 0.94 -9.60 0.45
N ARG A 100 1.14 -10.84 0.00
CA ARG A 100 1.25 -11.18 -1.43
C ARG A 100 -0.06 -10.97 -2.19
N ALA A 101 0.03 -10.55 -3.45
CA ALA A 101 -1.10 -10.56 -4.36
C ALA A 101 -1.57 -11.99 -4.67
N ARG A 102 -2.89 -12.22 -4.66
CA ARG A 102 -3.51 -13.55 -4.88
C ARG A 102 -3.37 -14.06 -6.30
N ASP A 103 -3.15 -13.18 -7.26
CA ASP A 103 -2.99 -13.54 -8.68
C ASP A 103 -1.59 -14.09 -9.03
N GLY A 104 -0.69 -14.16 -8.04
CA GLY A 104 0.68 -14.64 -8.21
C GLY A 104 1.64 -13.62 -8.86
N SER A 105 1.18 -12.40 -9.13
CA SER A 105 2.04 -11.33 -9.63
C SER A 105 3.08 -10.91 -8.57
N ARG A 106 4.13 -10.19 -9.01
CA ARG A 106 5.10 -9.56 -8.11
C ARG A 106 4.52 -8.24 -7.57
N ALA A 107 3.41 -8.37 -6.83
CA ALA A 107 2.74 -7.28 -6.15
C ALA A 107 2.42 -7.67 -4.71
N GLY A 108 2.31 -6.67 -3.84
CA GLY A 108 1.98 -6.89 -2.44
C GLY A 108 1.39 -5.64 -1.78
N LEU A 109 0.63 -5.87 -0.72
CA LEU A 109 0.19 -4.82 0.18
C LEU A 109 1.27 -4.59 1.23
N LEU A 110 1.89 -3.41 1.20
CA LEU A 110 2.96 -3.03 2.12
C LEU A 110 2.47 -3.10 3.58
N ARG A 111 3.26 -3.73 4.42
CA ARG A 111 3.03 -3.79 5.88
C ARG A 111 4.02 -2.91 6.63
N THR A 112 5.29 -3.17 6.43
CA THR A 112 6.39 -2.37 6.97
C THR A 112 7.50 -2.23 5.94
N MET A 113 8.28 -1.18 6.06
CA MET A 113 9.53 -1.02 5.33
C MET A 113 10.59 -0.43 6.26
N THR A 114 11.74 -1.08 6.29
CA THR A 114 12.93 -0.56 6.96
C THR A 114 13.75 0.26 5.96
N LEU A 115 13.93 1.54 6.25
CA LEU A 115 14.70 2.48 5.45
C LEU A 115 16.20 2.33 5.72
N PRO A 116 17.07 2.91 4.86
CA PRO A 116 18.53 2.79 4.99
C PRO A 116 19.11 3.31 6.30
N ASP A 117 18.44 4.27 6.93
CA ASP A 117 18.81 4.86 8.23
C ASP A 117 18.34 4.02 9.44
N GLY A 118 17.65 2.90 9.19
CA GLY A 118 17.08 2.02 10.20
C GLY A 118 15.67 2.41 10.66
N LYS A 119 15.11 3.53 10.18
CA LYS A 119 13.73 3.91 10.47
C LYS A 119 12.78 2.88 9.87
N VAL A 120 11.85 2.38 10.69
CA VAL A 120 10.78 1.48 10.21
C VAL A 120 9.52 2.28 9.99
N ILE A 121 9.02 2.27 8.77
CA ILE A 121 7.69 2.82 8.44
C ILE A 121 6.66 1.70 8.46
N SER A 122 5.50 1.96 9.09
CA SER A 122 4.37 1.03 9.10
C SER A 122 3.27 1.54 8.19
N ALA A 123 2.83 0.68 7.28
CA ALA A 123 1.71 0.92 6.38
C ALA A 123 0.40 0.32 6.91
N CYS A 124 0.44 -0.26 8.11
CA CYS A 124 -0.69 -0.96 8.71
C CYS A 124 -1.40 -0.10 9.74
N PRO A 125 -2.73 0.02 9.70
CA PRO A 125 -3.49 0.77 10.70
C PRO A 125 -3.45 0.11 12.08
N GLN A 126 -3.55 -1.22 12.15
CA GLN A 126 -3.47 -2.03 13.37
C GLN A 126 -3.14 -3.49 12.98
N ASN A 127 -2.23 -4.11 13.70
CA ASN A 127 -1.94 -5.56 13.66
C ASN A 127 -2.02 -6.22 12.26
N CYS A 128 -1.30 -5.67 11.30
CA CYS A 128 -1.20 -6.40 10.06
C CYS A 128 -0.32 -7.66 10.18
#